data_53f8b12684c7cf53df0751aaf24bfe92
#
_entry.id   53f8b12684c7cf53df0751aaf24bfe92
#
_cell.length_a   1.000
_cell.length_b   1.000
_cell.length_c   1.000
_cell.angle_alpha   90.00
_cell.angle_beta   90.00
_cell.angle_gamma   90.00
#
_symmetry.space_group_name_H-M   'P 1'
#
loop_
_entity.id
_entity.type
_entity.pdbx_description
1 polymer ?
#
loop_
_entity_poly.entity_id
_entity_poly.type
_entity_poly.pdbx_seq_one_letter_code
_entity_poly.pdbx_strand_id
1 'polypeptide(L)'
;MELHFSGTPEITAPRDAVWQKLRDPNFVAASGPGVESVEPVDPTHYRVITALGIGPVKLRFKLDVELFDILEGRALKMRARGVAPGSAVEVLSSLRLDDAGHGRTRLGWTATSAFTGAVAGVGARLLEGTARRLTEQFWTDFARRAGAGGRPGR
;
A
#
# COMPACT_ATOMS: atom_id res chain seq x y z
N MET A 1 -7.72 -13.91 -11.16
CA MET A 1 -7.89 -14.19 -9.73
C MET A 1 -7.97 -12.89 -8.95
N GLU A 2 -8.93 -12.77 -8.09
CA GLU A 2 -9.18 -11.53 -7.34
C GLU A 2 -9.15 -11.82 -5.84
N LEU A 3 -8.47 -10.96 -5.07
CA LEU A 3 -8.33 -11.08 -3.63
C LEU A 3 -8.79 -9.80 -2.96
N HIS A 4 -9.40 -9.92 -1.77
CA HIS A 4 -9.91 -8.79 -0.99
C HIS A 4 -9.34 -8.83 0.42
N PHE A 5 -8.81 -7.69 0.87
CA PHE A 5 -8.30 -7.54 2.22
C PHE A 5 -8.76 -6.22 2.81
N SER A 6 -8.78 -6.14 4.14
CA SER A 6 -9.12 -4.89 4.84
C SER A 6 -8.48 -4.88 6.22
N GLY A 7 -8.41 -3.70 6.82
CA GLY A 7 -7.90 -3.54 8.16
C GLY A 7 -8.19 -2.16 8.71
N THR A 8 -7.95 -2.00 10.02
CA THR A 8 -8.21 -0.75 10.72
C THR A 8 -7.14 -0.48 11.77
N PRO A 9 -5.85 -0.35 11.37
CA PRO A 9 -4.81 -0.06 12.36
C PRO A 9 -5.00 1.32 12.99
N GLU A 10 -4.59 1.44 14.26
CA GLU A 10 -4.50 2.73 14.92
C GLU A 10 -3.06 3.23 14.85
N ILE A 11 -2.91 4.52 14.60
CA ILE A 11 -1.62 5.16 14.43
C ILE A 11 -1.48 6.21 15.52
N THR A 12 -0.37 6.19 16.25
CA THR A 12 -0.08 7.15 17.30
C THR A 12 0.46 8.44 16.71
N ALA A 13 -0.40 9.14 15.99
CA ALA A 13 -0.12 10.43 15.38
C ALA A 13 -1.45 11.10 15.04
N PRO A 14 -1.50 12.44 15.02
CA PRO A 14 -2.72 13.14 14.65
C PRO A 14 -3.03 12.95 13.17
N ARG A 15 -4.31 13.12 12.82
CA ARG A 15 -4.82 12.86 11.48
C ARG A 15 -4.05 13.60 10.39
N ASP A 16 -3.74 14.88 10.61
CA ASP A 16 -3.03 15.68 9.62
C ASP A 16 -1.63 15.12 9.33
N ALA A 17 -0.95 14.67 10.37
CA ALA A 17 0.38 14.07 10.20
C ALA A 17 0.31 12.76 9.41
N VAL A 18 -0.69 11.93 9.71
CA VAL A 18 -0.90 10.68 8.97
C VAL A 18 -1.26 10.98 7.52
N TRP A 19 -2.13 11.97 7.29
CA TRP A 19 -2.52 12.35 5.95
C TRP A 19 -1.32 12.76 5.08
N GLN A 20 -0.42 13.57 5.63
CA GLN A 20 0.78 13.98 4.90
C GLN A 20 1.64 12.79 4.52
N LYS A 21 1.75 11.80 5.41
CA LYS A 21 2.50 10.57 5.12
C LYS A 21 1.84 9.76 4.00
N LEU A 22 0.52 9.68 3.99
CA LEU A 22 -0.21 8.98 2.92
C LEU A 22 -0.03 9.65 1.56
N ARG A 23 0.16 10.97 1.54
CA ARG A 23 0.34 11.73 0.31
C ARG A 23 1.79 11.76 -0.15
N ASP A 24 2.71 11.24 0.63
CA ASP A 24 4.14 11.22 0.30
C ASP A 24 4.52 9.89 -0.34
N PRO A 25 4.78 9.86 -1.66
CA PRO A 25 5.10 8.61 -2.36
C PRO A 25 6.32 7.90 -1.77
N ASN A 26 7.34 8.65 -1.37
CA ASN A 26 8.55 8.06 -0.80
C ASN A 26 8.27 7.39 0.54
N PHE A 27 7.46 8.04 1.37
CA PHE A 27 7.12 7.47 2.66
C PHE A 27 6.27 6.20 2.51
N VAL A 28 5.25 6.24 1.65
CA VAL A 28 4.38 5.09 1.40
C VAL A 28 5.18 3.93 0.81
N ALA A 29 5.96 4.21 -0.21
CA ALA A 29 6.72 3.16 -0.89
C ALA A 29 7.78 2.52 0.00
N ALA A 30 8.32 3.26 0.97
CA ALA A 30 9.32 2.71 1.90
C ALA A 30 8.74 1.59 2.78
N SER A 31 7.42 1.51 2.93
CA SER A 31 6.77 0.39 3.61
C SER A 31 6.50 -0.78 2.66
N GLY A 32 6.67 -0.59 1.37
CA GLY A 32 6.43 -1.62 0.37
C GLY A 32 7.52 -2.68 0.35
N PRO A 33 7.14 -3.95 0.24
CA PRO A 33 8.12 -5.02 0.16
C PRO A 33 8.92 -4.95 -1.14
N GLY A 34 10.24 -5.05 -1.06
CA GLY A 34 11.10 -5.14 -2.22
C GLY A 34 11.15 -3.91 -3.11
N VAL A 35 10.74 -2.75 -2.61
CA VAL A 35 10.78 -1.52 -3.41
C VAL A 35 12.22 -1.13 -3.72
N GLU A 36 12.50 -0.95 -5.02
CA GLU A 36 13.81 -0.56 -5.52
C GLU A 36 13.88 0.91 -5.89
N SER A 37 12.78 1.47 -6.38
CA SER A 37 12.77 2.89 -6.77
C SER A 37 11.35 3.46 -6.71
N VAL A 38 11.29 4.77 -6.52
CA VAL A 38 10.04 5.55 -6.52
C VAL A 38 10.30 6.78 -7.37
N GLU A 39 9.42 7.04 -8.35
CA GLU A 39 9.52 8.18 -9.23
C GLU A 39 8.21 8.97 -9.19
N PRO A 40 8.16 10.09 -8.47
CA PRO A 40 6.98 10.97 -8.52
C PRO A 40 6.82 11.57 -9.92
N VAL A 41 5.60 11.53 -10.44
CA VAL A 41 5.27 12.10 -11.75
C VAL A 41 4.54 13.43 -11.57
N ASP A 42 3.51 13.44 -10.72
CA ASP A 42 2.77 14.63 -10.32
C ASP A 42 2.14 14.39 -8.95
N PRO A 43 1.39 15.34 -8.36
CA PRO A 43 0.87 15.17 -7.00
C PRO A 43 -0.05 13.96 -6.79
N THR A 44 -0.58 13.37 -7.85
CA THR A 44 -1.49 12.22 -7.74
C THR A 44 -1.00 10.98 -8.50
N HIS A 45 0.19 11.04 -9.10
CA HIS A 45 0.72 9.93 -9.88
C HIS A 45 2.19 9.70 -9.55
N TYR A 46 2.57 8.43 -9.39
CA TYR A 46 3.97 8.06 -9.25
C TYR A 46 4.20 6.63 -9.73
N ARG A 47 5.46 6.29 -9.95
CA ARG A 47 5.87 4.97 -10.40
C ARG A 47 6.75 4.32 -9.36
N VAL A 48 6.57 3.01 -9.20
CA VAL A 48 7.35 2.23 -8.25
C VAL A 48 7.88 0.99 -8.96
N ILE A 49 9.14 0.66 -8.70
CA ILE A 49 9.68 -0.63 -9.13
C ILE A 49 9.88 -1.46 -7.87
N THR A 50 9.30 -2.65 -7.85
CA THR A 50 9.36 -3.54 -6.70
C THR A 50 9.69 -4.96 -7.16
N ALA A 51 10.59 -5.62 -6.42
CA ALA A 51 10.94 -7.02 -6.67
C ALA A 51 10.27 -7.89 -5.62
N LEU A 52 9.46 -8.85 -6.05
CA LEU A 52 8.69 -9.71 -5.16
C LEU A 52 8.96 -11.17 -5.46
N GLY A 53 9.05 -11.98 -4.39
CA GLY A 53 9.07 -13.43 -4.50
C GLY A 53 7.71 -14.00 -4.11
N ILE A 54 7.14 -14.83 -4.98
CA ILE A 54 5.89 -15.52 -4.73
C ILE A 54 6.17 -17.01 -4.91
N GLY A 55 6.47 -17.72 -3.81
CA GLY A 55 6.96 -19.06 -3.87
C GLY A 55 8.28 -19.11 -4.62
N PRO A 56 8.44 -20.01 -5.61
CA PRO A 56 9.67 -20.10 -6.41
C PRO A 56 9.78 -19.02 -7.48
N VAL A 57 8.72 -18.22 -7.69
CA VAL A 57 8.67 -17.20 -8.73
C VAL A 57 9.16 -15.87 -8.18
N LYS A 58 10.14 -15.26 -8.86
CA LYS A 58 10.63 -13.93 -8.54
C LYS A 58 10.27 -12.99 -9.69
N LEU A 59 9.59 -11.91 -9.38
CA LEU A 59 9.12 -10.95 -10.38
C LEU A 59 9.47 -9.54 -9.98
N ARG A 60 9.87 -8.75 -10.98
CA ARG A 60 10.06 -7.31 -10.81
C ARG A 60 8.89 -6.61 -11.48
N PHE A 61 8.06 -5.97 -10.66
CA PHE A 61 6.91 -5.24 -11.15
C PHE A 61 7.21 -3.77 -11.32
N LYS A 62 6.73 -3.21 -12.42
CA LYS A 62 6.66 -1.76 -12.62
C LYS A 62 5.23 -1.36 -12.32
N LEU A 63 5.06 -0.53 -11.30
CA LEU A 63 3.73 -0.11 -10.83
C LEU A 63 3.49 1.34 -11.20
N ASP A 64 2.37 1.61 -11.85
CA ASP A 64 1.85 2.96 -12.01
C ASP A 64 0.78 3.17 -10.94
N VAL A 65 0.99 4.16 -10.08
CA VAL A 65 0.11 4.45 -8.96
C VAL A 65 -0.60 5.77 -9.19
N GLU A 66 -1.92 5.76 -8.99
CA GLU A 66 -2.77 6.93 -9.12
C GLU A 66 -3.60 7.10 -7.85
N LEU A 67 -3.60 8.33 -7.31
CA LEU A 67 -4.48 8.70 -6.22
C LEU A 67 -5.67 9.45 -6.79
N PHE A 68 -6.88 9.13 -6.32
CA PHE A 68 -8.10 9.76 -6.83
C PHE A 68 -9.19 9.77 -5.76
N ASP A 69 -10.30 10.44 -6.05
CA ASP A 69 -11.42 10.62 -5.12
C ASP A 69 -10.92 11.12 -3.77
N ILE A 70 -10.09 12.16 -3.81
CA ILE A 70 -9.40 12.68 -2.64
C ILE A 70 -10.32 13.61 -1.87
N LEU A 71 -10.59 13.28 -0.60
CA LEU A 71 -11.21 14.17 0.38
C LEU A 71 -10.13 14.59 1.36
N GLU A 72 -9.65 15.81 1.22
CA GLU A 72 -8.46 16.29 1.90
C GLU A 72 -8.51 16.05 3.41
N GLY A 73 -7.48 15.38 3.92
CA GLY A 73 -7.36 15.04 5.33
C GLY A 73 -8.24 13.89 5.80
N ARG A 74 -9.08 13.31 4.95
CA ARG A 74 -10.07 12.31 5.39
C ARG A 74 -10.03 10.99 4.66
N ALA A 75 -9.92 11.03 3.33
CA ALA A 75 -10.03 9.81 2.54
C ALA A 75 -9.41 9.97 1.17
N LEU A 76 -8.96 8.87 0.59
CA LEU A 76 -8.55 8.83 -0.80
C LEU A 76 -8.68 7.39 -1.32
N LYS A 77 -8.64 7.25 -2.62
CA LYS A 77 -8.54 5.97 -3.27
C LYS A 77 -7.23 5.90 -4.05
N MET A 78 -6.71 4.69 -4.18
CA MET A 78 -5.46 4.45 -4.88
C MET A 78 -5.67 3.30 -5.87
N ARG A 79 -5.21 3.50 -7.08
CA ARG A 79 -5.13 2.44 -8.08
C ARG A 79 -3.67 2.22 -8.43
N ALA A 80 -3.22 0.97 -8.34
CA ALA A 80 -1.89 0.59 -8.75
C ALA A 80 -2.00 -0.47 -9.82
N ARG A 81 -1.35 -0.23 -10.97
CA ARG A 81 -1.29 -1.20 -12.07
C ARG A 81 0.15 -1.60 -12.26
N GLY A 82 0.40 -2.90 -12.11
CA GLY A 82 1.75 -3.43 -12.20
C GLY A 82 1.90 -4.44 -13.31
N VAL A 83 3.05 -4.39 -14.00
CA VAL A 83 3.40 -5.37 -15.02
C VAL A 83 4.78 -5.91 -14.74
N ALA A 84 4.92 -7.20 -15.05
CA ALA A 84 6.19 -7.92 -15.04
C ALA A 84 6.14 -8.88 -16.24
N PRO A 85 7.26 -9.43 -16.69
CA PRO A 85 7.21 -10.36 -17.84
C PRO A 85 6.20 -11.47 -17.61
N GLY A 86 5.19 -11.54 -18.50
CA GLY A 86 4.16 -12.56 -18.45
C GLY A 86 3.16 -12.46 -17.31
N SER A 87 3.16 -11.34 -16.56
CA SER A 87 2.29 -11.19 -15.39
C SER A 87 1.78 -9.77 -15.26
N ALA A 88 0.60 -9.61 -14.65
CA ALA A 88 0.05 -8.30 -14.35
C ALA A 88 -0.73 -8.34 -13.04
N VAL A 89 -0.78 -7.21 -12.36
CA VAL A 89 -1.56 -7.03 -11.14
C VAL A 89 -2.22 -5.66 -11.17
N GLU A 90 -3.46 -5.60 -10.68
CA GLU A 90 -4.13 -4.34 -10.45
C GLU A 90 -4.66 -4.34 -9.03
N VAL A 91 -4.37 -3.26 -8.29
CA VAL A 91 -4.82 -3.08 -6.92
C VAL A 91 -5.67 -1.83 -6.86
N LEU A 92 -6.85 -1.95 -6.25
CA LEU A 92 -7.70 -0.80 -5.96
C LEU A 92 -7.88 -0.75 -4.44
N SER A 93 -7.47 0.36 -3.84
CA SER A 93 -7.55 0.57 -2.39
C SER A 93 -8.39 1.78 -2.06
N SER A 94 -9.14 1.69 -0.95
CA SER A 94 -9.82 2.82 -0.35
C SER A 94 -9.26 3.02 1.05
N LEU A 95 -8.95 4.29 1.37
CA LEU A 95 -8.33 4.64 2.65
C LEU A 95 -9.14 5.76 3.29
N ARG A 96 -9.36 5.63 4.60
CA ARG A 96 -10.11 6.61 5.38
C ARG A 96 -9.44 6.83 6.72
N LEU A 97 -9.34 8.09 7.13
CA LEU A 97 -8.79 8.49 8.42
C LEU A 97 -9.89 9.00 9.33
N ASP A 98 -9.97 8.44 10.53
CA ASP A 98 -10.87 8.90 11.58
C ASP A 98 -10.06 9.20 12.84
N ASP A 99 -10.46 10.24 13.58
CA ASP A 99 -9.82 10.53 14.85
C ASP A 99 -10.15 9.42 15.86
N ALA A 100 -9.12 8.91 16.54
CA ALA A 100 -9.29 7.88 17.55
C ALA A 100 -9.11 8.42 18.98
N GLY A 101 -9.01 9.74 19.12
CA GLY A 101 -8.79 10.40 20.40
C GLY A 101 -7.33 10.40 20.83
N HIS A 102 -6.98 11.32 21.72
CA HIS A 102 -5.64 11.41 22.33
C HIS A 102 -4.50 11.51 21.31
N GLY A 103 -4.72 12.24 20.20
CA GLY A 103 -3.68 12.39 19.19
C GLY A 103 -3.43 11.14 18.37
N ARG A 104 -4.41 10.26 18.29
CA ARG A 104 -4.32 8.99 17.54
C ARG A 104 -5.30 8.99 16.38
N THR A 105 -4.98 8.25 15.37
CA THR A 105 -5.77 8.16 14.16
C THR A 105 -6.06 6.70 13.82
N ARG A 106 -7.30 6.41 13.45
CA ARG A 106 -7.67 5.10 12.92
C ARG A 106 -7.64 5.18 11.40
N LEU A 107 -6.87 4.29 10.79
CA LEU A 107 -6.77 4.18 9.35
C LEU A 107 -7.60 2.97 8.90
N GLY A 108 -8.76 3.22 8.30
CA GLY A 108 -9.54 2.15 7.69
C GLY A 108 -9.12 1.99 6.24
N TRP A 109 -8.76 0.78 5.84
CA TRP A 109 -8.37 0.52 4.46
C TRP A 109 -9.02 -0.75 3.92
N THR A 110 -9.28 -0.75 2.63
CA THR A 110 -9.68 -1.94 1.87
C THR A 110 -8.78 -2.04 0.66
N ALA A 111 -8.56 -3.24 0.19
CA ALA A 111 -7.78 -3.47 -1.03
C ALA A 111 -8.37 -4.65 -1.80
N THR A 112 -8.56 -4.46 -3.09
CA THR A 112 -8.93 -5.51 -4.03
C THR A 112 -7.80 -5.67 -5.02
N SER A 113 -7.27 -6.89 -5.15
CA SER A 113 -6.16 -7.19 -6.05
C SER A 113 -6.60 -8.18 -7.10
N ALA A 114 -6.31 -7.90 -8.37
CA ALA A 114 -6.57 -8.79 -9.48
C ALA A 114 -5.25 -9.19 -10.13
N PHE A 115 -5.03 -10.50 -10.27
CA PHE A 115 -3.79 -11.06 -10.81
C PHE A 115 -4.07 -11.81 -12.09
N THR A 116 -3.19 -11.63 -13.10
CA THR A 116 -3.29 -12.32 -14.38
C THR A 116 -1.91 -12.79 -14.85
N GLY A 117 -1.89 -13.78 -15.72
CA GLY A 117 -0.66 -14.32 -16.28
C GLY A 117 0.04 -15.31 -15.35
N ALA A 118 1.36 -15.40 -15.48
CA ALA A 118 2.16 -16.40 -14.76
C ALA A 118 2.03 -16.28 -13.23
N VAL A 119 1.87 -15.04 -12.71
CA VAL A 119 1.71 -14.82 -11.28
C VAL A 119 0.44 -15.50 -10.77
N ALA A 120 -0.64 -15.52 -11.56
CA ALA A 120 -1.88 -16.17 -11.16
C ALA A 120 -1.73 -17.71 -11.21
N GLY A 121 -0.79 -18.22 -11.96
CA GLY A 121 -0.57 -19.64 -12.13
C GLY A 121 0.14 -20.33 -10.97
N VAL A 122 0.64 -19.60 -9.97
CA VAL A 122 1.34 -20.21 -8.83
C VAL A 122 0.39 -20.97 -7.89
N GLY A 123 -0.91 -20.78 -8.06
CA GLY A 123 -1.93 -21.43 -7.23
C GLY A 123 -2.60 -20.47 -6.27
N ALA A 124 -3.92 -20.64 -6.15
CA ALA A 124 -4.76 -19.70 -5.39
C ALA A 124 -4.31 -19.57 -3.93
N ARG A 125 -4.00 -20.70 -3.29
CA ARG A 125 -3.65 -20.71 -1.87
C ARG A 125 -2.33 -20.00 -1.61
N LEU A 126 -1.32 -20.28 -2.45
CA LEU A 126 -0.02 -19.63 -2.31
C LEU A 126 -0.12 -18.13 -2.58
N LEU A 127 -0.84 -17.75 -3.62
CA LEU A 127 -1.01 -16.34 -3.99
C LEU A 127 -1.74 -15.58 -2.88
N GLU A 128 -2.84 -16.13 -2.36
CA GLU A 128 -3.59 -15.49 -1.29
C GLU A 128 -2.75 -15.32 -0.03
N GLY A 129 -2.04 -16.36 0.38
CA GLY A 129 -1.20 -16.31 1.58
C GLY A 129 -0.08 -15.27 1.45
N THR A 130 0.56 -15.21 0.29
CA THR A 130 1.62 -14.23 0.03
C THR A 130 1.06 -12.82 0.01
N ALA A 131 -0.04 -12.60 -0.71
CA ALA A 131 -0.65 -11.28 -0.82
C ALA A 131 -1.12 -10.77 0.55
N ARG A 132 -1.72 -11.66 1.36
CA ARG A 132 -2.16 -11.31 2.71
C ARG A 132 -0.97 -10.89 3.56
N ARG A 133 0.10 -11.68 3.58
CA ARG A 133 1.29 -11.37 4.38
C ARG A 133 1.90 -10.04 3.96
N LEU A 134 2.08 -9.81 2.67
CA LEU A 134 2.69 -8.57 2.17
C LEU A 134 1.82 -7.36 2.49
N THR A 135 0.51 -7.49 2.35
CA THR A 135 -0.42 -6.39 2.64
C THR A 135 -0.43 -6.06 4.13
N GLU A 136 -0.46 -7.07 4.99
CA GLU A 136 -0.44 -6.86 6.44
C GLU A 136 0.89 -6.26 6.89
N GLN A 137 2.01 -6.74 6.34
CA GLN A 137 3.33 -6.17 6.66
C GLN A 137 3.41 -4.71 6.23
N PHE A 138 2.87 -4.39 5.07
CA PHE A 138 2.85 -3.00 4.57
C PHE A 138 2.16 -2.08 5.56
N TRP A 139 0.93 -2.40 5.95
CA TRP A 139 0.16 -1.52 6.82
C TRP A 139 0.68 -1.50 8.25
N THR A 140 1.18 -2.61 8.75
CA THR A 140 1.83 -2.66 10.07
C THR A 140 3.06 -1.75 10.09
N ASP A 141 3.90 -1.83 9.06
CA ASP A 141 5.08 -1.00 8.96
C ASP A 141 4.73 0.47 8.77
N PHE A 142 3.75 0.76 7.91
CA PHE A 142 3.28 2.13 7.70
C PHE A 142 2.78 2.74 9.01
N ALA A 143 1.93 2.01 9.75
CA ALA A 143 1.37 2.51 11.00
C ALA A 143 2.47 2.77 12.04
N ARG A 144 3.44 1.87 12.15
CA ARG A 144 4.56 2.03 13.08
C ARG A 144 5.41 3.24 12.73
N ARG A 145 5.75 3.40 11.47
CA ARG A 145 6.62 4.50 11.01
C ARG A 145 5.91 5.86 11.10
N ALA A 146 4.64 5.91 10.75
CA ALA A 146 3.86 7.13 10.84
C ALA A 146 3.70 7.57 12.31
N GLY A 147 3.49 6.61 13.22
CA GLY A 147 3.44 6.89 14.65
C GLY A 147 4.77 7.32 15.22
N ALA A 148 5.86 6.66 14.83
CA ALA A 148 7.20 7.01 15.29
C ALA A 148 7.59 8.41 14.86
N GLY A 149 7.22 8.80 13.62
CA GLY A 149 7.49 10.14 13.12
C GLY A 149 6.74 11.23 13.87
N GLY A 150 5.61 10.88 14.51
CA GLY A 150 4.81 11.81 15.31
C GLY A 150 5.19 11.83 16.77
N ARG A 151 6.29 11.21 17.18
CA ARG A 151 6.68 11.08 18.58
C ARG A 151 8.09 11.63 18.81
N PRO A 152 8.23 12.96 18.82
CA PRO A 152 9.54 13.56 19.05
C PRO A 152 10.11 13.14 20.39
N GLY A 153 11.44 13.02 20.47
CA GLY A 153 12.13 12.63 21.67
C GLY A 153 12.16 11.12 21.93
N ARG A 154 11.75 10.36 20.98
CA ARG A 154 11.73 8.90 21.08
C ARG A 154 12.91 8.28 20.40
#